data_52a0e72c47a41df0457f3abc141b15ea
#
_entry.id   52a0e72c47a41df0457f3abc141b15ea
#
_cell.length_a   1.000
_cell.length_b   1.000
_cell.length_c   1.000
_cell.angle_alpha   90.00
_cell.angle_beta   90.00
_cell.angle_gamma   90.00
#
_symmetry.space_group_name_H-M   'P 1'
#
loop_
_entity.id
_entity.type
_entity.pdbx_description
1 polymer ?
#
loop_
_entity_poly.entity_id
_entity_poly.type
_entity_poly.pdbx_seq_one_letter_code
_entity_poly.pdbx_strand_id
1 'polypeptide(L)'
;MVSKKAGKQRMSQRDAPTHVKRKRMRARLVSDDPDLRKVRSVTIRVGDEVEVTRGDFSHPNSVKSDSRGKRLGQPRGRAGVKAKVASVDTKRGLIFVDGLTHTTADGKEEAVPVNPSNVIVTKLFEGDPVRIKTIVDRSTGGDSE
;
A
#
# COMPACT_ATOMS: atom_id res chain seq x y z
N MET A 1 5.37 -21.32 -18.69
CA MET A 1 4.33 -21.80 -17.78
C MET A 1 4.67 -21.42 -16.34
N VAL A 2 3.77 -20.75 -15.62
CA VAL A 2 4.02 -20.33 -14.24
C VAL A 2 3.78 -21.51 -13.30
N SER A 3 4.75 -21.78 -12.42
CA SER A 3 4.65 -22.88 -11.46
C SER A 3 3.55 -22.64 -10.42
N LYS A 4 2.71 -23.64 -10.16
CA LYS A 4 1.68 -23.59 -9.10
C LYS A 4 2.24 -23.78 -7.69
N LYS A 5 3.51 -24.22 -7.53
CA LYS A 5 4.13 -24.43 -6.22
C LYS A 5 4.45 -23.11 -5.53
N ALA A 6 3.95 -22.91 -4.31
CA ALA A 6 4.11 -21.67 -3.55
C ALA A 6 5.58 -21.28 -3.32
N GLY A 7 6.46 -22.23 -3.06
CA GLY A 7 7.90 -21.96 -2.92
C GLY A 7 8.52 -21.39 -4.19
N LYS A 8 8.23 -21.96 -5.37
CA LYS A 8 8.72 -21.43 -6.64
C LYS A 8 8.15 -20.05 -6.98
N GLN A 9 6.90 -19.76 -6.61
CA GLN A 9 6.31 -18.44 -6.79
C GLN A 9 7.02 -17.39 -5.91
N ARG A 10 7.34 -17.72 -4.65
CA ARG A 10 8.10 -16.81 -3.77
C ARG A 10 9.52 -16.56 -4.31
N MET A 11 10.21 -17.60 -4.76
CA MET A 11 11.53 -17.43 -5.40
C MET A 11 11.43 -16.53 -6.63
N SER A 12 10.49 -16.79 -7.53
CA SER A 12 10.25 -15.96 -8.71
C SER A 12 9.95 -14.49 -8.35
N GLN A 13 9.31 -14.26 -7.20
CA GLN A 13 9.09 -12.89 -6.71
C GLN A 13 10.38 -12.24 -6.22
N ARG A 14 11.17 -12.98 -5.45
CA ARG A 14 12.44 -12.50 -4.89
C ARG A 14 13.43 -12.15 -5.99
N ASP A 15 13.54 -13.02 -6.98
CA ASP A 15 14.55 -12.95 -8.04
C ASP A 15 14.07 -12.15 -9.27
N ALA A 16 12.83 -11.62 -9.22
CA ALA A 16 12.26 -10.84 -10.30
C ALA A 16 13.05 -9.55 -10.57
N PRO A 17 13.18 -9.12 -11.84
CA PRO A 17 13.80 -7.85 -12.17
C PRO A 17 12.98 -6.66 -11.65
N THR A 18 13.63 -5.51 -11.49
CA THR A 18 13.07 -4.33 -10.83
C THR A 18 11.76 -3.84 -11.48
N HIS A 19 11.63 -3.92 -12.81
CA HIS A 19 10.42 -3.50 -13.51
C HIS A 19 9.21 -4.37 -13.15
N VAL A 20 9.42 -5.67 -12.90
CA VAL A 20 8.37 -6.60 -12.44
C VAL A 20 8.03 -6.33 -10.96
N LYS A 21 9.05 -6.07 -10.13
CA LYS A 21 8.85 -5.71 -8.72
C LYS A 21 8.03 -4.42 -8.59
N ARG A 22 8.31 -3.40 -9.40
CA ARG A 22 7.52 -2.15 -9.42
C ARG A 22 6.04 -2.38 -9.73
N LYS A 23 5.71 -3.27 -10.65
CA LYS A 23 4.31 -3.60 -10.97
C LYS A 23 3.54 -4.20 -9.78
N ARG A 24 4.24 -4.78 -8.82
CA ARG A 24 3.64 -5.36 -7.60
C ARG A 24 3.42 -4.34 -6.49
N MET A 25 4.07 -3.18 -6.56
CA MET A 25 3.89 -2.07 -5.62
C MET A 25 2.56 -1.34 -5.87
N ARG A 26 1.45 -2.08 -5.84
CA ARG A 26 0.12 -1.55 -6.11
C ARG A 26 -0.74 -1.63 -4.88
N ALA A 27 -1.51 -0.56 -4.67
CA ALA A 27 -2.57 -0.52 -3.69
C ALA A 27 -3.90 -0.13 -4.34
N ARG A 28 -4.99 -0.40 -3.64
CA ARG A 28 -6.32 0.04 -4.05
C ARG A 28 -6.38 1.56 -3.99
N LEU A 29 -6.97 2.17 -5.00
CA LEU A 29 -7.30 3.59 -5.00
C LEU A 29 -8.73 3.78 -4.52
N VAL A 30 -8.92 4.68 -3.57
CA VAL A 30 -10.22 5.18 -3.14
C VAL A 30 -10.12 6.69 -3.14
N SER A 31 -10.54 7.31 -4.22
CA SER A 31 -10.53 8.76 -4.40
C SER A 31 -11.95 9.30 -4.50
N ASP A 32 -12.14 10.51 -4.05
CA ASP A 32 -13.41 11.25 -4.19
C ASP A 32 -13.56 11.80 -5.61
N ASP A 33 -12.46 11.90 -6.37
CA ASP A 33 -12.45 12.41 -7.73
C ASP A 33 -13.24 11.50 -8.68
N PRO A 34 -14.20 12.05 -9.45
CA PRO A 34 -15.06 11.26 -10.34
C PRO A 34 -14.26 10.53 -11.43
N ASP A 35 -13.20 11.17 -11.95
CA ASP A 35 -12.37 10.60 -13.01
C ASP A 35 -11.53 9.40 -12.53
N LEU A 36 -11.21 9.37 -11.25
CA LEU A 36 -10.41 8.30 -10.64
C LEU A 36 -11.24 7.16 -10.06
N ARG A 37 -12.56 7.32 -9.93
CA ARG A 37 -13.46 6.28 -9.35
C ARG A 37 -13.44 4.96 -10.12
N LYS A 38 -13.23 5.02 -11.43
CA LYS A 38 -13.14 3.82 -12.28
C LYS A 38 -11.82 3.06 -12.09
N VAL A 39 -10.81 3.71 -11.50
CA VAL A 39 -9.48 3.13 -11.32
C VAL A 39 -9.43 2.29 -10.05
N ARG A 40 -9.31 0.98 -10.20
CA ARG A 40 -9.29 0.05 -9.04
C ARG A 40 -8.01 0.14 -8.22
N SER A 41 -6.86 0.25 -8.88
CA SER A 41 -5.57 0.20 -8.19
C SER A 41 -4.49 0.95 -8.94
N VAL A 42 -3.59 1.57 -8.18
CA VAL A 42 -2.46 2.35 -8.69
C VAL A 42 -1.15 1.85 -8.11
N THR A 43 -0.05 2.10 -8.83
CA THR A 43 1.29 1.87 -8.30
C THR A 43 1.64 3.00 -7.35
N ILE A 44 2.00 2.66 -6.12
CA ILE A 44 2.36 3.64 -5.09
C ILE A 44 3.66 4.35 -5.45
N ARG A 45 3.69 5.65 -5.24
CA ARG A 45 4.88 6.50 -5.35
C ARG A 45 5.08 7.33 -4.08
N VAL A 46 6.27 7.88 -3.94
CA VAL A 46 6.59 8.84 -2.88
C VAL A 46 5.70 10.07 -3.02
N GLY A 47 5.18 10.55 -1.89
CA GLY A 47 4.27 11.70 -1.84
C GLY A 47 2.79 11.36 -1.97
N ASP A 48 2.42 10.13 -2.37
CA ASP A 48 1.02 9.70 -2.35
C ASP A 48 0.50 9.66 -0.91
N GLU A 49 -0.75 10.08 -0.71
CA GLU A 49 -1.41 9.97 0.59
C GLU A 49 -2.09 8.59 0.71
N VAL A 50 -1.76 7.90 1.78
CA VAL A 50 -2.24 6.54 2.02
C VAL A 50 -2.86 6.40 3.40
N GLU A 51 -3.80 5.48 3.52
CA GLU A 51 -4.40 5.06 4.79
C GLU A 51 -4.08 3.59 5.05
N VAL A 52 -3.56 3.29 6.23
CA VAL A 52 -3.25 1.92 6.63
C VAL A 52 -4.52 1.21 7.11
N THR A 53 -4.95 0.18 6.37
CA THR A 53 -6.20 -0.53 6.65
C THR A 53 -6.00 -1.90 7.27
N ARG A 54 -4.81 -2.46 7.19
CA ARG A 54 -4.48 -3.78 7.72
C ARG A 54 -3.13 -3.78 8.44
N GLY A 55 -2.96 -4.73 9.33
CA GLY A 55 -1.74 -4.89 10.12
C GLY A 55 -1.81 -4.20 11.48
N ASP A 56 -0.67 -4.03 12.12
CA ASP A 56 -0.58 -3.50 13.49
C ASP A 56 -0.94 -2.01 13.58
N PHE A 57 -0.86 -1.29 12.47
CA PHE A 57 -1.17 0.13 12.37
C PHE A 57 -2.54 0.41 11.73
N SER A 58 -3.34 -0.62 11.55
CA SER A 58 -4.71 -0.48 11.06
C SER A 58 -5.68 -0.12 12.18
N HIS A 59 -6.83 0.46 11.81
CA HIS A 59 -7.91 0.61 12.75
C HIS A 59 -8.28 -0.72 13.39
N PRO A 60 -8.47 -0.79 14.72
CA PRO A 60 -9.00 -1.98 15.35
C PRO A 60 -10.40 -2.21 14.77
N ASN A 61 -10.63 -3.41 14.27
CA ASN A 61 -11.97 -3.85 13.96
C ASN A 61 -12.73 -4.03 15.30
N SER A 62 -13.37 -2.99 15.75
CA SER A 62 -14.13 -2.93 16.97
C SER A 62 -15.30 -3.94 17.04
N VAL A 63 -15.64 -4.55 15.92
CA VAL A 63 -16.84 -5.40 15.79
C VAL A 63 -16.53 -6.91 15.78
N LYS A 64 -15.28 -7.32 15.75
CA LYS A 64 -14.93 -8.75 15.85
C LYS A 64 -14.48 -9.08 17.24
N SER A 65 -15.37 -8.80 18.19
CA SER A 65 -15.28 -9.32 19.54
C SER A 65 -15.50 -10.83 19.55
N ASP A 66 -14.92 -11.46 20.51
CA ASP A 66 -15.33 -12.65 21.27
C ASP A 66 -15.22 -14.02 20.65
N SER A 67 -15.14 -14.23 19.37
CA SER A 67 -14.99 -15.59 18.89
C SER A 67 -13.57 -15.88 18.41
N ARG A 68 -12.87 -16.72 19.16
CA ARG A 68 -11.64 -17.43 18.83
C ARG A 68 -10.34 -16.61 18.87
N GLY A 69 -9.98 -16.11 20.05
CA GLY A 69 -8.57 -15.76 20.35
C GLY A 69 -7.93 -14.73 19.45
N LYS A 70 -8.73 -13.90 18.78
CA LYS A 70 -8.21 -12.78 18.03
C LYS A 70 -7.87 -11.67 19.00
N ARG A 71 -6.66 -11.18 18.90
CA ARG A 71 -6.10 -10.14 19.74
C ARG A 71 -7.08 -8.99 19.92
N LEU A 72 -7.71 -8.93 21.06
CA LEU A 72 -8.32 -7.75 21.63
C LEU A 72 -7.15 -6.90 22.14
N GLY A 73 -6.48 -6.22 21.24
CA GLY A 73 -5.35 -5.36 21.59
C GLY A 73 -5.58 -3.98 21.08
N GLN A 74 -5.16 -3.00 21.83
CA GLN A 74 -5.06 -1.65 21.34
C GLN A 74 -4.17 -1.63 20.08
N PRO A 75 -4.53 -0.85 19.05
CA PRO A 75 -3.70 -0.73 17.87
C PRO A 75 -2.31 -0.26 18.26
N ARG A 76 -1.29 -0.93 17.75
CA ARG A 76 0.07 -0.49 17.91
C ARG A 76 0.30 0.69 16.96
N GLY A 77 0.62 1.85 17.51
CA GLY A 77 0.90 3.04 16.74
C GLY A 77 -0.35 3.82 16.31
N ARG A 78 -0.22 4.59 15.27
CA ARG A 78 -1.28 5.45 14.73
C ARG A 78 -2.11 4.67 13.70
N ALA A 79 -3.07 3.93 14.17
CA ALA A 79 -3.96 3.15 13.31
C ALA A 79 -4.92 4.05 12.53
N GLY A 80 -5.11 3.75 11.25
CA GLY A 80 -6.05 4.45 10.37
C GLY A 80 -5.67 5.90 10.06
N VAL A 81 -4.44 6.29 10.34
CA VAL A 81 -3.96 7.63 10.01
C VAL A 81 -3.70 7.72 8.51
N LYS A 82 -4.23 8.75 7.92
CA LYS A 82 -3.86 9.16 6.56
C LYS A 82 -2.54 9.90 6.62
N ALA A 83 -1.55 9.39 5.94
CA ALA A 83 -0.23 10.00 5.89
C ALA A 83 0.42 9.81 4.52
N LYS A 84 1.45 10.60 4.26
CA LYS A 84 2.18 10.54 2.98
C LYS A 84 3.18 9.40 2.98
N VAL A 85 3.44 8.87 1.80
CA VAL A 85 4.50 7.88 1.58
C VAL A 85 5.84 8.61 1.56
N ALA A 86 6.70 8.31 2.52
CA ALA A 86 8.04 8.87 2.66
C ALA A 86 9.02 8.23 1.67
N SER A 87 9.01 6.92 1.59
CA SER A 87 9.90 6.19 0.68
C SER A 87 9.31 4.86 0.22
N VAL A 88 9.87 4.33 -0.88
CA VAL A 88 9.40 3.08 -1.50
C VAL A 88 10.60 2.17 -1.75
N ASP A 89 10.66 1.02 -1.07
CA ASP A 89 11.66 -0.01 -1.32
C ASP A 89 11.14 -1.04 -2.33
N THR A 90 11.48 -0.83 -3.58
CA THR A 90 11.09 -1.73 -4.67
C THR A 90 11.76 -3.10 -4.60
N LYS A 91 12.95 -3.21 -4.00
CA LYS A 91 13.67 -4.48 -3.89
C LYS A 91 12.95 -5.45 -2.95
N ARG A 92 12.53 -4.95 -1.80
CA ARG A 92 11.80 -5.71 -0.78
C ARG A 92 10.29 -5.72 -1.02
N GLY A 93 9.77 -4.75 -1.79
CA GLY A 93 8.33 -4.59 -2.02
C GLY A 93 7.61 -3.98 -0.83
N LEU A 94 8.24 -3.04 -0.15
CA LEU A 94 7.74 -2.39 1.06
C LEU A 94 7.68 -0.88 0.86
N ILE A 95 6.83 -0.24 1.62
CA ILE A 95 6.69 1.23 1.67
C ILE A 95 6.90 1.71 3.10
N PHE A 96 7.39 2.93 3.22
CA PHE A 96 7.52 3.63 4.48
C PHE A 96 6.57 4.84 4.45
N VAL A 97 5.77 4.96 5.49
CA VAL A 97 4.73 5.97 5.62
C VAL A 97 5.11 6.92 6.74
N ASP A 98 4.92 8.21 6.53
CA ASP A 98 5.25 9.22 7.53
C ASP A 98 4.50 8.99 8.85
N GLY A 99 5.24 9.12 9.95
CA GLY A 99 4.69 8.96 11.29
C GLY A 99 4.48 7.51 11.74
N LEU A 100 4.82 6.51 10.91
CA LEU A 100 4.87 5.12 11.33
C LEU A 100 6.29 4.75 11.75
N THR A 101 6.57 4.93 13.03
CA THR A 101 7.87 4.65 13.63
C THR A 101 7.74 3.64 14.76
N HIS A 102 8.82 2.97 15.03
CA HIS A 102 9.01 2.05 16.14
C HIS A 102 10.28 2.46 16.88
N THR A 103 10.20 2.52 18.18
CA THR A 103 11.37 2.79 19.03
C THR A 103 12.13 1.49 19.30
N THR A 104 13.40 1.45 18.93
CA THR A 104 14.29 0.33 19.23
C THR A 104 14.70 0.33 20.71
N ALA A 105 15.30 -0.78 21.18
CA ALA A 105 15.78 -0.90 22.54
C ALA A 105 16.82 0.18 22.92
N ASP A 106 17.54 0.70 21.92
CA ASP A 106 18.53 1.76 22.06
C ASP A 106 17.91 3.18 22.07
N GLY A 107 16.58 3.29 22.06
CA GLY A 107 15.86 4.56 22.08
C GLY A 107 15.83 5.31 20.73
N LYS A 108 16.27 4.68 19.65
CA LYS A 108 16.19 5.26 18.30
C LYS A 108 14.84 4.96 17.66
N GLU A 109 14.31 5.94 16.98
CA GLU A 109 13.11 5.74 16.14
C GLU A 109 13.49 5.26 14.75
N GLU A 110 12.92 4.13 14.37
CA GLU A 110 13.07 3.57 13.03
C GLU A 110 11.72 3.52 12.31
N ALA A 111 11.74 3.82 11.00
CA ALA A 111 10.53 3.74 10.19
C ALA A 111 10.08 2.29 10.00
N VAL A 112 8.81 2.04 10.23
CA VAL A 112 8.23 0.69 10.09
C VAL A 112 7.84 0.42 8.64
N PRO A 113 8.37 -0.65 8.04
CA PRO A 113 7.99 -1.02 6.69
C PRO A 113 6.57 -1.59 6.64
N VAL A 114 5.78 -1.13 5.68
CA VAL A 114 4.40 -1.57 5.46
C VAL A 114 4.27 -2.21 4.08
N ASN A 115 3.48 -3.28 3.98
CA ASN A 115 3.21 -3.91 2.69
C ASN A 115 2.18 -3.07 1.90
N PRO A 116 2.36 -2.85 0.60
CA PRO A 116 1.40 -2.14 -0.26
C PRO A 116 -0.04 -2.68 -0.20
N SER A 117 -0.21 -3.97 0.05
CA SER A 117 -1.53 -4.59 0.20
C SER A 117 -2.27 -4.20 1.49
N ASN A 118 -1.55 -3.62 2.44
CA ASN A 118 -2.10 -3.20 3.74
C ASN A 118 -2.57 -1.74 3.75
N VAL A 119 -2.38 -1.03 2.65
CA VAL A 119 -2.75 0.38 2.53
C VAL A 119 -3.74 0.60 1.40
N ILE A 120 -4.46 1.70 1.51
CA ILE A 120 -5.32 2.26 0.46
C ILE A 120 -4.75 3.63 0.12
N VAL A 121 -4.63 3.94 -1.17
CA VAL A 121 -4.27 5.27 -1.64
C VAL A 121 -5.53 6.13 -1.64
N THR A 122 -5.50 7.24 -0.91
CA THR A 122 -6.61 8.20 -0.82
C THR A 122 -6.44 9.37 -1.77
N LYS A 123 -5.20 9.87 -1.90
CA LYS A 123 -4.87 10.93 -2.86
C LYS A 123 -3.57 10.60 -3.59
N LEU A 124 -3.55 10.91 -4.88
CA LEU A 124 -2.34 10.85 -5.68
C LEU A 124 -1.51 12.12 -5.47
N PHE A 125 -0.19 11.98 -5.59
CA PHE A 125 0.71 13.12 -5.54
C PHE A 125 0.46 14.05 -6.73
N GLU A 126 0.05 15.28 -6.45
CA GLU A 126 -0.34 16.28 -7.45
C GLU A 126 0.84 16.82 -8.27
N GLY A 127 2.07 16.68 -7.77
CA GLY A 127 3.28 17.10 -8.47
C GLY A 127 3.65 16.25 -9.70
N ASP A 128 2.87 15.19 -10.01
CA ASP A 128 3.09 14.33 -11.19
C ASP A 128 1.85 14.32 -12.11
N PRO A 129 1.60 15.42 -12.84
CA PRO A 129 0.41 15.54 -13.69
C PRO A 129 0.40 14.52 -14.84
N VAL A 130 1.57 14.13 -15.35
CA VAL A 130 1.69 13.12 -16.41
C VAL A 130 1.19 11.76 -15.94
N ARG A 131 1.51 11.38 -14.70
CA ARG A 131 1.01 10.16 -14.10
C ARG A 131 -0.51 10.17 -13.94
N ILE A 132 -1.05 11.27 -13.42
CA ILE A 132 -2.50 11.42 -13.22
C ILE A 132 -3.21 11.30 -14.56
N LYS A 133 -2.77 12.05 -15.57
CA LYS A 133 -3.32 11.97 -16.93
C LYS A 133 -3.27 10.54 -17.48
N THR A 134 -2.13 9.86 -17.39
CA THR A 134 -2.00 8.47 -17.86
C THR A 134 -2.95 7.50 -17.15
N ILE A 135 -3.23 7.73 -15.87
CA ILE A 135 -4.15 6.90 -15.10
C ILE A 135 -5.59 7.16 -15.56
N VAL A 136 -5.98 8.41 -15.74
CA VAL A 136 -7.29 8.82 -16.25
C VAL A 136 -7.52 8.31 -17.66
N ASP A 137 -6.59 8.51 -18.58
CA ASP A 137 -6.69 8.03 -19.97
C ASP A 137 -6.92 6.51 -20.05
N ARG A 138 -6.28 5.75 -19.17
CA ARG A 138 -6.50 4.31 -19.08
C ARG A 138 -7.88 3.94 -18.53
N SER A 139 -8.47 4.79 -17.71
CA SER A 139 -9.81 4.55 -17.16
C SER A 139 -10.91 4.86 -18.16
N THR A 140 -10.67 5.83 -19.05
CA THR A 140 -11.62 6.26 -20.08
C THR A 140 -11.46 5.48 -21.38
N GLY A 141 -10.27 5.02 -21.72
CA GLY A 141 -9.99 4.28 -22.97
C GLY A 141 -10.52 2.84 -23.02
N GLY A 142 -11.19 2.36 -21.99
CA GLY A 142 -11.89 1.06 -21.99
C GLY A 142 -13.34 1.13 -22.44
N ASP A 143 -13.89 2.31 -22.63
CA ASP A 143 -15.30 2.53 -23.00
C ASP A 143 -15.50 2.85 -24.50
N SER A 144 -14.44 2.68 -25.34
CA SER A 144 -14.52 2.91 -26.78
C SER A 144 -14.43 1.59 -27.56
N GLU A 145 -15.43 0.70 -27.38
CA GLU A 145 -15.89 -0.31 -28.33
C GLU A 145 -17.36 -0.63 -28.08
#